data_f693eb0ef188a46e27441e441c5237ae
#
_entry.id   f693eb0ef188a46e27441e441c5237ae
#
_cell.length_a   1.000
_cell.length_b   1.000
_cell.length_c   1.000
_cell.angle_alpha   90.00
_cell.angle_beta   90.00
_cell.angle_gamma   90.00
#
_symmetry.space_group_name_H-M   'P 1'
#
loop_
_entity.id
_entity.type
_entity.pdbx_description
1 polymer ?
#
loop_
_entity_poly.entity_id
_entity_poly.type
_entity_poly.pdbx_seq_one_letter_code
_entity_poly.pdbx_strand_id
1 'polypeptide(L)'
;FNLINNPDGDYSRYIFFYINYLIENNQIEEAKAISNQLEYLNSTLLLSQSKSWVDNKNFKEFGKIFSCNNYNDIISEFLFLISNLYSSQEDIEKSNFYLNLSNYLNPKFILNSTLVAENFYLNDEFEKAKNILKNFDKKYEFYYWFRLKKEAQIITKDKGYEEGIDYLSSKFSKIKNPNEKMIFDIANFYKNSKNYEKAIEYYTEIISSLDDSLEIKSDLLYRRGGSYERLGDYQKADEDLKYSLKINPDDAYVLNYLAYSWLERDYKIEEAMEMLKKAYALRSNDPYITDSIGWAYYLIENYIEAEKYIKKAVELMPEDPTVNDHYGDILWKLDR
;
A
#
# COMPACT_ATOMS: atom_id res chain seq x y z
N PHE A 1 -14.92 -5.70 19.94
CA PHE A 1 -14.25 -4.40 19.69
C PHE A 1 -12.78 -4.42 20.11
N ASN A 2 -12.44 -4.99 21.26
CA ASN A 2 -11.04 -5.10 21.72
C ASN A 2 -10.11 -5.90 20.78
N LEU A 3 -10.65 -6.85 20.00
CA LEU A 3 -9.90 -7.61 19.00
C LEU A 3 -9.57 -6.78 17.74
N ILE A 4 -10.41 -5.81 17.38
CA ILE A 4 -10.25 -4.97 16.19
C ILE A 4 -9.08 -4.00 16.34
N ASN A 5 -8.77 -3.60 17.57
CA ASN A 5 -7.66 -2.71 17.91
C ASN A 5 -6.38 -3.47 18.33
N ASN A 6 -6.30 -4.78 18.08
CA ASN A 6 -5.10 -5.54 18.38
C ASN A 6 -4.03 -5.28 17.30
N PRO A 7 -2.82 -4.80 17.68
CA PRO A 7 -1.75 -4.54 16.72
C PRO A 7 -1.18 -5.80 16.05
N ASP A 8 -1.50 -6.98 16.57
CA ASP A 8 -0.95 -8.27 16.10
C ASP A 8 -1.71 -8.87 14.89
N GLY A 9 -2.74 -8.20 14.34
CA GLY A 9 -3.49 -8.71 13.19
C GLY A 9 -4.34 -7.67 12.47
N ASP A 10 -4.49 -7.81 11.14
CA ASP A 10 -5.41 -6.99 10.35
C ASP A 10 -6.85 -7.48 10.49
N TYR A 11 -7.57 -6.90 11.43
CA TYR A 11 -9.00 -7.15 11.66
C TYR A 11 -9.92 -6.15 10.94
N SER A 12 -9.38 -5.33 10.03
CA SER A 12 -10.11 -4.25 9.34
C SER A 12 -11.39 -4.76 8.66
N ARG A 13 -11.37 -5.96 8.07
CA ARG A 13 -12.54 -6.57 7.44
C ARG A 13 -13.69 -6.80 8.42
N TYR A 14 -13.42 -7.14 9.67
CA TYR A 14 -14.44 -7.36 10.69
C TYR A 14 -15.14 -6.06 11.12
N ILE A 15 -14.52 -4.91 10.94
CA ILE A 15 -15.16 -3.61 11.17
C ILE A 15 -16.37 -3.43 10.25
N PHE A 16 -16.27 -3.85 8.99
CA PHE A 16 -17.41 -3.83 8.07
C PHE A 16 -18.58 -4.66 8.60
N PHE A 17 -18.31 -5.90 9.01
CA PHE A 17 -19.37 -6.77 9.51
C PHE A 17 -19.98 -6.27 10.83
N TYR A 18 -19.18 -5.63 11.67
CA TYR A 18 -19.68 -5.04 12.91
C TYR A 18 -20.54 -3.79 12.63
N ILE A 19 -20.15 -2.93 11.73
CA ILE A 19 -20.98 -1.79 11.28
C ILE A 19 -22.31 -2.32 10.69
N ASN A 20 -22.24 -3.35 9.85
CA ASN A 20 -23.44 -3.96 9.27
C ASN A 20 -24.38 -4.54 10.34
N TYR A 21 -23.83 -5.30 11.31
CA TYR A 21 -24.59 -5.81 12.45
C TYR A 21 -25.29 -4.71 13.25
N LEU A 22 -24.59 -3.61 13.55
CA LEU A 22 -25.17 -2.48 14.26
C LEU A 22 -26.34 -1.84 13.47
N ILE A 23 -26.17 -1.69 12.15
CA ILE A 23 -27.22 -1.17 11.26
C ILE A 23 -28.44 -2.10 11.23
N GLU A 24 -28.24 -3.42 11.10
CA GLU A 24 -29.31 -4.41 11.13
C GLU A 24 -30.11 -4.38 12.47
N ASN A 25 -29.44 -4.03 13.58
CA ASN A 25 -30.04 -3.92 14.90
C ASN A 25 -30.52 -2.48 15.26
N ASN A 26 -30.63 -1.57 14.28
CA ASN A 26 -31.02 -0.18 14.46
C ASN A 26 -30.11 0.66 15.39
N GLN A 27 -28.87 0.24 15.62
CA GLN A 27 -27.86 0.95 16.41
C GLN A 27 -27.06 1.92 15.52
N ILE A 28 -27.76 2.82 14.84
CA ILE A 28 -27.21 3.69 13.79
C ILE A 28 -26.14 4.64 14.33
N GLU A 29 -26.32 5.20 15.53
CA GLU A 29 -25.35 6.16 16.09
C GLU A 29 -24.03 5.49 16.48
N GLU A 30 -24.06 4.25 16.95
CA GLU A 30 -22.85 3.45 17.19
C GLU A 30 -22.14 3.11 15.89
N ALA A 31 -22.88 2.72 14.85
CA ALA A 31 -22.33 2.46 13.52
C ALA A 31 -21.62 3.69 12.94
N LYS A 32 -22.21 4.89 13.10
CA LYS A 32 -21.59 6.15 12.69
C LYS A 32 -20.34 6.45 13.52
N ALA A 33 -20.37 6.24 14.83
CA ALA A 33 -19.23 6.51 15.71
C ALA A 33 -18.02 5.67 15.31
N ILE A 34 -18.21 4.40 14.91
CA ILE A 34 -17.15 3.52 14.40
C ILE A 34 -16.70 4.00 13.03
N SER A 35 -17.64 4.27 12.11
CA SER A 35 -17.32 4.72 10.75
C SER A 35 -16.53 6.04 10.74
N ASN A 36 -16.78 6.95 11.67
CA ASN A 36 -16.07 8.22 11.79
C ASN A 36 -14.59 8.05 12.21
N GLN A 37 -14.22 6.90 12.78
CA GLN A 37 -12.82 6.59 13.10
C GLN A 37 -12.04 6.07 11.89
N LEU A 38 -12.73 5.74 10.79
CA LEU A 38 -12.09 5.26 9.58
C LEU A 38 -11.62 6.46 8.73
N GLU A 39 -10.41 6.37 8.24
CA GLU A 39 -9.84 7.30 7.26
C GLU A 39 -9.84 6.64 5.87
N TYR A 40 -10.23 7.38 4.83
CA TYR A 40 -10.26 6.85 3.48
C TYR A 40 -8.88 6.36 3.00
N LEU A 41 -7.82 7.09 3.32
CA LEU A 41 -6.45 6.78 2.87
C LEU A 41 -5.97 5.42 3.37
N ASN A 42 -6.17 5.12 4.66
CA ASN A 42 -5.72 3.88 5.32
C ASN A 42 -6.73 2.73 5.23
N SER A 43 -7.93 3.00 4.72
CA SER A 43 -9.00 1.99 4.69
C SER A 43 -8.88 1.05 3.50
N THR A 44 -9.22 -0.22 3.73
CA THR A 44 -9.42 -1.19 2.63
C THR A 44 -10.58 -0.75 1.73
N LEU A 45 -10.68 -1.33 0.54
CA LEU A 45 -11.77 -1.05 -0.40
C LEU A 45 -13.15 -1.25 0.23
N LEU A 46 -13.33 -2.32 1.02
CA LEU A 46 -14.59 -2.62 1.71
C LEU A 46 -14.94 -1.54 2.75
N LEU A 47 -13.96 -1.12 3.56
CA LEU A 47 -14.17 -0.10 4.58
C LEU A 47 -14.41 1.28 3.97
N SER A 48 -13.69 1.65 2.91
CA SER A 48 -13.91 2.91 2.20
C SER A 48 -15.33 2.98 1.62
N GLN A 49 -15.81 1.88 1.02
CA GLN A 49 -17.16 1.82 0.50
C GLN A 49 -18.21 1.85 1.64
N SER A 50 -17.97 1.14 2.75
CA SER A 50 -18.87 1.15 3.91
C SER A 50 -18.96 2.53 4.56
N LYS A 51 -17.81 3.21 4.73
CA LYS A 51 -17.76 4.59 5.22
C LYS A 51 -18.58 5.52 4.33
N SER A 52 -18.41 5.44 3.02
CA SER A 52 -19.19 6.23 2.07
C SER A 52 -20.70 5.98 2.20
N TRP A 53 -21.13 4.74 2.44
CA TRP A 53 -22.55 4.46 2.67
C TRP A 53 -23.05 5.05 3.99
N VAL A 54 -22.26 5.03 5.05
CA VAL A 54 -22.62 5.63 6.35
C VAL A 54 -22.70 7.16 6.23
N ASP A 55 -21.68 7.79 5.64
CA ASP A 55 -21.60 9.25 5.45
C ASP A 55 -22.78 9.77 4.62
N ASN A 56 -23.17 9.04 3.58
CA ASN A 56 -24.30 9.38 2.71
C ASN A 56 -25.66 8.84 3.23
N LYS A 57 -25.73 8.25 4.42
CA LYS A 57 -26.93 7.66 5.03
C LYS A 57 -27.59 6.56 4.18
N ASN A 58 -26.79 5.85 3.38
CA ASN A 58 -27.22 4.76 2.51
C ASN A 58 -27.21 3.40 3.22
N PHE A 59 -27.72 3.33 4.44
CA PHE A 59 -27.68 2.14 5.31
C PHE A 59 -28.27 0.88 4.67
N LYS A 60 -29.25 1.05 3.78
CA LYS A 60 -29.89 -0.08 3.06
C LYS A 60 -28.92 -0.85 2.14
N GLU A 61 -27.80 -0.26 1.75
CA GLU A 61 -26.84 -0.93 0.86
C GLU A 61 -26.13 -2.10 1.58
N PHE A 62 -25.94 -2.02 2.91
CA PHE A 62 -25.32 -3.09 3.69
C PHE A 62 -26.13 -4.39 3.59
N GLY A 63 -27.40 -4.37 3.95
CA GLY A 63 -28.27 -5.55 3.91
C GLY A 63 -28.54 -6.11 2.51
N LYS A 64 -28.23 -5.34 1.45
CA LYS A 64 -28.32 -5.86 0.08
C LYS A 64 -27.19 -6.80 -0.29
N ILE A 65 -26.03 -6.67 0.35
CA ILE A 65 -24.82 -7.41 -0.02
C ILE A 65 -24.46 -8.49 1.00
N PHE A 66 -24.81 -8.31 2.27
CA PHE A 66 -24.48 -9.24 3.34
C PHE A 66 -25.45 -9.09 4.52
N SER A 67 -25.86 -10.20 5.14
CA SER A 67 -26.58 -10.21 6.40
C SER A 67 -25.96 -11.20 7.37
N CYS A 68 -25.73 -10.76 8.62
CA CYS A 68 -25.25 -11.62 9.70
C CYS A 68 -26.26 -12.70 10.13
N ASN A 69 -27.51 -12.58 9.69
CA ASN A 69 -28.59 -13.54 9.94
C ASN A 69 -28.78 -14.55 8.79
N ASN A 70 -27.99 -14.45 7.71
CA ASN A 70 -28.06 -15.37 6.57
C ASN A 70 -26.88 -16.34 6.59
N TYR A 71 -27.16 -17.62 6.77
CA TYR A 71 -26.12 -18.67 6.82
C TYR A 71 -25.27 -18.73 5.54
N ASN A 72 -25.88 -18.53 4.37
CA ASN A 72 -25.15 -18.56 3.10
C ASN A 72 -24.13 -17.42 3.03
N ASP A 73 -24.48 -16.23 3.53
CA ASP A 73 -23.57 -15.07 3.54
C ASP A 73 -22.38 -15.34 4.49
N ILE A 74 -22.66 -15.94 5.67
CA ILE A 74 -21.63 -16.28 6.65
C ILE A 74 -20.67 -17.36 6.10
N ILE A 75 -21.21 -18.41 5.49
CA ILE A 75 -20.39 -19.49 4.89
C ILE A 75 -19.61 -18.93 3.69
N SER A 76 -20.21 -18.06 2.89
CA SER A 76 -19.54 -17.38 1.78
C SER A 76 -18.32 -16.61 2.27
N GLU A 77 -18.43 -15.86 3.38
CA GLU A 77 -17.32 -15.14 3.97
C GLU A 77 -16.21 -16.07 4.46
N PHE A 78 -16.56 -17.16 5.12
CA PHE A 78 -15.59 -18.16 5.56
C PHE A 78 -14.79 -18.75 4.36
N LEU A 79 -15.48 -19.05 3.26
CA LEU A 79 -14.85 -19.56 2.04
C LEU A 79 -13.95 -18.50 1.38
N PHE A 80 -14.35 -17.22 1.45
CA PHE A 80 -13.49 -16.11 1.00
C PHE A 80 -12.20 -16.01 1.81
N LEU A 81 -12.25 -16.17 3.15
CA LEU A 81 -11.05 -16.15 3.99
C LEU A 81 -10.10 -17.29 3.63
N ILE A 82 -10.63 -18.49 3.40
CA ILE A 82 -9.81 -19.63 2.92
C ILE A 82 -9.18 -19.32 1.57
N SER A 83 -9.96 -18.76 0.66
CA SER A 83 -9.46 -18.36 -0.67
C SER A 83 -8.34 -17.32 -0.58
N ASN A 84 -8.51 -16.31 0.25
CA ASN A 84 -7.50 -15.27 0.45
C ASN A 84 -6.19 -15.86 1.00
N LEU A 85 -6.27 -16.83 1.91
CA LEU A 85 -5.10 -17.55 2.41
C LEU A 85 -4.35 -18.29 1.29
N TYR A 86 -5.07 -19.00 0.39
CA TYR A 86 -4.43 -19.65 -0.75
C TYR A 86 -3.86 -18.63 -1.76
N SER A 87 -4.54 -17.51 -1.99
CA SER A 87 -4.02 -16.44 -2.85
C SER A 87 -2.71 -15.86 -2.31
N SER A 88 -2.61 -15.66 -0.98
CA SER A 88 -1.36 -15.16 -0.36
C SER A 88 -0.20 -16.16 -0.41
N GLN A 89 -0.47 -17.43 -0.68
CA GLN A 89 0.51 -18.49 -0.91
C GLN A 89 0.75 -18.76 -2.41
N GLU A 90 0.21 -17.90 -3.28
CA GLU A 90 0.30 -18.04 -4.74
C GLU A 90 -0.39 -19.30 -5.31
N ASP A 91 -1.17 -20.02 -4.51
CA ASP A 91 -2.00 -21.16 -4.97
C ASP A 91 -3.31 -20.63 -5.58
N ILE A 92 -3.18 -20.04 -6.76
CA ILE A 92 -4.28 -19.36 -7.47
C ILE A 92 -5.42 -20.32 -7.81
N GLU A 93 -5.11 -21.58 -8.13
CA GLU A 93 -6.12 -22.58 -8.49
C GLU A 93 -7.06 -22.88 -7.31
N LYS A 94 -6.51 -23.17 -6.14
CA LYS A 94 -7.32 -23.38 -4.92
C LYS A 94 -8.01 -22.11 -4.47
N SER A 95 -7.35 -20.97 -4.56
CA SER A 95 -7.98 -19.68 -4.29
C SER A 95 -9.24 -19.51 -5.13
N ASN A 96 -9.16 -19.67 -6.44
CA ASN A 96 -10.30 -19.52 -7.35
C ASN A 96 -11.39 -20.58 -7.11
N PHE A 97 -11.03 -21.80 -6.71
CA PHE A 97 -12.01 -22.82 -6.33
C PHE A 97 -12.89 -22.36 -5.16
N TYR A 98 -12.27 -21.89 -4.06
CA TYR A 98 -13.03 -21.42 -2.89
C TYR A 98 -13.78 -20.10 -3.17
N LEU A 99 -13.24 -19.21 -4.01
CA LEU A 99 -13.94 -18.02 -4.46
C LEU A 99 -15.21 -18.35 -5.25
N ASN A 100 -15.17 -19.34 -6.13
CA ASN A 100 -16.34 -19.75 -6.88
C ASN A 100 -17.44 -20.28 -5.95
N LEU A 101 -17.09 -21.06 -4.92
CA LEU A 101 -18.04 -21.50 -3.90
C LEU A 101 -18.59 -20.32 -3.09
N SER A 102 -17.73 -19.40 -2.68
CA SER A 102 -18.12 -18.17 -1.99
C SER A 102 -19.12 -17.35 -2.82
N ASN A 103 -18.80 -17.08 -4.08
CA ASN A 103 -19.67 -16.33 -5.00
C ASN A 103 -21.00 -17.07 -5.31
N TYR A 104 -21.00 -18.41 -5.33
CA TYR A 104 -22.21 -19.20 -5.49
C TYR A 104 -23.17 -19.01 -4.31
N LEU A 105 -22.63 -18.98 -3.08
CA LEU A 105 -23.43 -18.81 -1.85
C LEU A 105 -23.91 -17.36 -1.67
N ASN A 106 -23.07 -16.37 -1.99
CA ASN A 106 -23.44 -14.95 -1.94
C ASN A 106 -22.99 -14.19 -3.20
N PRO A 107 -23.75 -14.29 -4.31
CA PRO A 107 -23.39 -13.58 -5.56
C PRO A 107 -23.54 -12.06 -5.47
N LYS A 108 -24.12 -11.53 -4.38
CA LYS A 108 -24.34 -10.09 -4.18
C LYS A 108 -23.13 -9.41 -3.54
N PHE A 109 -22.26 -10.17 -2.88
CA PHE A 109 -21.09 -9.62 -2.23
C PHE A 109 -19.97 -9.42 -3.26
N ILE A 110 -20.17 -8.40 -4.10
CA ILE A 110 -19.31 -8.09 -5.25
C ILE A 110 -17.83 -7.92 -4.88
N LEU A 111 -17.53 -7.54 -3.63
CA LEU A 111 -16.15 -7.42 -3.17
C LEU A 111 -15.34 -8.71 -3.36
N ASN A 112 -15.97 -9.88 -3.18
CA ASN A 112 -15.26 -11.15 -3.36
C ASN A 112 -14.73 -11.30 -4.80
N SER A 113 -15.38 -10.65 -5.77
CA SER A 113 -14.91 -10.60 -7.16
C SER A 113 -13.64 -9.75 -7.36
N THR A 114 -13.26 -8.89 -6.39
CA THR A 114 -11.98 -8.18 -6.47
C THR A 114 -10.80 -9.14 -6.40
N LEU A 115 -10.88 -10.14 -5.50
CA LEU A 115 -9.84 -11.17 -5.39
C LEU A 115 -9.79 -12.07 -6.63
N VAL A 116 -10.95 -12.38 -7.25
CA VAL A 116 -10.98 -13.11 -8.53
C VAL A 116 -10.24 -12.31 -9.62
N ALA A 117 -10.52 -11.01 -9.72
CA ALA A 117 -9.85 -10.15 -10.70
C ALA A 117 -8.34 -10.03 -10.43
N GLU A 118 -7.95 -9.97 -9.13
CA GLU A 118 -6.54 -9.95 -8.72
C GLU A 118 -5.83 -11.25 -9.08
N ASN A 119 -6.42 -12.39 -8.77
CA ASN A 119 -5.87 -13.70 -9.10
C ASN A 119 -5.63 -13.86 -10.61
N PHE A 120 -6.60 -13.45 -11.46
CA PHE A 120 -6.41 -13.48 -12.90
C PHE A 120 -5.34 -12.49 -13.37
N TYR A 121 -5.23 -11.32 -12.74
CA TYR A 121 -4.19 -10.34 -13.05
C TYR A 121 -2.79 -10.86 -12.70
N LEU A 122 -2.63 -11.48 -11.52
CA LEU A 122 -1.35 -12.06 -11.07
C LEU A 122 -0.91 -13.21 -11.99
N ASN A 123 -1.87 -13.95 -12.54
CA ASN A 123 -1.63 -15.07 -13.45
C ASN A 123 -1.53 -14.67 -14.95
N ASP A 124 -1.42 -13.35 -15.21
CA ASP A 124 -1.38 -12.73 -16.55
C ASP A 124 -2.60 -13.06 -17.45
N GLU A 125 -3.71 -13.53 -16.85
CA GLU A 125 -4.97 -13.82 -17.53
C GLU A 125 -5.85 -12.55 -17.69
N PHE A 126 -5.30 -11.53 -18.34
CA PHE A 126 -5.85 -10.17 -18.37
C PHE A 126 -7.27 -10.07 -18.93
N GLU A 127 -7.65 -10.86 -19.93
CA GLU A 127 -8.99 -10.84 -20.48
C GLU A 127 -10.03 -11.40 -19.49
N LYS A 128 -9.66 -12.40 -18.70
CA LYS A 128 -10.53 -12.90 -17.62
C LYS A 128 -10.66 -11.85 -16.51
N ALA A 129 -9.56 -11.22 -16.11
CA ALA A 129 -9.59 -10.11 -15.15
C ALA A 129 -10.51 -8.97 -15.63
N LYS A 130 -10.37 -8.50 -16.87
CA LYS A 130 -11.22 -7.46 -17.46
C LYS A 130 -12.70 -7.86 -17.47
N ASN A 131 -13.03 -9.12 -17.74
CA ASN A 131 -14.42 -9.59 -17.73
C ASN A 131 -15.05 -9.52 -16.33
N ILE A 132 -14.28 -9.86 -15.27
CA ILE A 132 -14.75 -9.68 -13.89
C ILE A 132 -14.90 -8.19 -13.55
N LEU A 133 -13.91 -7.37 -13.91
CA LEU A 133 -13.90 -5.93 -13.64
C LEU A 133 -15.10 -5.17 -14.25
N LYS A 134 -15.68 -5.64 -15.36
CA LYS A 134 -16.89 -5.04 -15.98
C LYS A 134 -18.10 -4.98 -15.03
N ASN A 135 -18.13 -5.87 -14.02
CA ASN A 135 -19.23 -5.93 -13.05
C ASN A 135 -19.15 -4.80 -11.98
N PHE A 136 -18.01 -4.11 -11.88
CA PHE A 136 -17.85 -2.99 -10.96
C PHE A 136 -18.40 -1.71 -11.59
N ASP A 137 -19.67 -1.41 -11.28
CA ASP A 137 -20.43 -0.29 -11.83
C ASP A 137 -20.05 1.03 -11.11
N LYS A 138 -20.25 2.15 -11.83
CA LYS A 138 -20.12 3.52 -11.30
C LYS A 138 -21.01 3.81 -10.09
N LYS A 139 -22.05 3.03 -9.87
CA LYS A 139 -22.91 3.12 -8.69
C LYS A 139 -22.14 2.98 -7.38
N TYR A 140 -21.09 2.16 -7.38
CA TYR A 140 -20.22 1.95 -6.22
C TYR A 140 -18.85 2.56 -6.50
N GLU A 141 -18.69 3.80 -6.05
CA GLU A 141 -17.57 4.67 -6.37
C GLU A 141 -16.21 4.00 -6.17
N PHE A 142 -15.99 3.37 -4.99
CA PHE A 142 -14.70 2.74 -4.67
C PHE A 142 -14.45 1.47 -5.49
N TYR A 143 -15.48 0.67 -5.78
CA TYR A 143 -15.34 -0.52 -6.63
C TYR A 143 -15.09 -0.13 -8.08
N TYR A 144 -15.75 0.93 -8.55
CA TYR A 144 -15.50 1.48 -9.87
C TYR A 144 -14.07 2.04 -10.00
N TRP A 145 -13.59 2.75 -8.96
CA TRP A 145 -12.21 3.22 -8.92
C TRP A 145 -11.20 2.06 -8.90
N PHE A 146 -11.44 1.01 -8.11
CA PHE A 146 -10.65 -0.23 -8.14
C PHE A 146 -10.57 -0.81 -9.55
N ARG A 147 -11.70 -0.90 -10.26
CA ARG A 147 -11.73 -1.32 -11.66
C ARG A 147 -10.80 -0.48 -12.53
N LEU A 148 -10.92 0.84 -12.49
CA LEU A 148 -10.11 1.74 -13.32
C LEU A 148 -8.61 1.59 -13.04
N LYS A 149 -8.23 1.46 -11.77
CA LYS A 149 -6.83 1.21 -11.40
C LYS A 149 -6.33 -0.13 -11.94
N LYS A 150 -7.11 -1.18 -11.81
CA LYS A 150 -6.73 -2.52 -12.31
C LYS A 150 -6.65 -2.56 -13.84
N GLU A 151 -7.57 -1.91 -14.54
CA GLU A 151 -7.50 -1.74 -15.99
C GLU A 151 -6.23 -0.98 -16.41
N ALA A 152 -5.86 0.09 -15.68
CA ALA A 152 -4.61 0.82 -15.91
C ALA A 152 -3.37 -0.05 -15.67
N GLN A 153 -3.35 -0.85 -14.59
CA GLN A 153 -2.26 -1.79 -14.31
C GLN A 153 -2.10 -2.84 -15.42
N ILE A 154 -3.21 -3.36 -15.94
CA ILE A 154 -3.18 -4.29 -17.08
C ILE A 154 -2.59 -3.61 -18.33
N ILE A 155 -3.00 -2.37 -18.61
CA ILE A 155 -2.44 -1.60 -19.72
C ILE A 155 -0.95 -1.35 -19.51
N THR A 156 -0.53 -1.04 -18.29
CA THR A 156 0.90 -0.85 -17.96
C THR A 156 1.72 -2.11 -18.24
N LYS A 157 1.23 -3.30 -17.89
CA LYS A 157 1.91 -4.56 -18.20
C LYS A 157 1.97 -4.87 -19.69
N ASP A 158 0.91 -4.52 -20.44
CA ASP A 158 0.80 -4.83 -21.88
C ASP A 158 1.53 -3.81 -22.77
N LYS A 159 1.49 -2.51 -22.41
CA LYS A 159 1.92 -1.40 -23.29
C LYS A 159 2.95 -0.46 -22.67
N GLY A 160 3.12 -0.49 -21.36
CA GLY A 160 4.05 0.38 -20.66
C GLY A 160 3.37 1.37 -19.72
N TYR A 161 4.22 2.07 -18.93
CA TYR A 161 3.74 2.99 -17.88
C TYR A 161 3.03 4.22 -18.45
N GLU A 162 3.46 4.72 -19.59
CA GLU A 162 2.91 5.93 -20.20
C GLU A 162 1.43 5.73 -20.56
N GLU A 163 1.11 4.64 -21.27
CA GLU A 163 -0.25 4.33 -21.67
C GLU A 163 -1.16 4.00 -20.45
N GLY A 164 -0.59 3.34 -19.44
CA GLY A 164 -1.31 3.05 -18.20
C GLY A 164 -1.72 4.32 -17.45
N ILE A 165 -0.80 5.29 -17.29
CA ILE A 165 -1.09 6.55 -16.62
C ILE A 165 -2.00 7.45 -17.46
N ASP A 166 -1.86 7.48 -18.78
CA ASP A 166 -2.75 8.24 -19.67
C ASP A 166 -4.18 7.73 -19.57
N TYR A 167 -4.36 6.42 -19.56
CA TYR A 167 -5.67 5.83 -19.32
C TYR A 167 -6.26 6.27 -17.99
N LEU A 168 -5.52 6.08 -16.88
CA LEU A 168 -6.02 6.38 -15.54
C LEU A 168 -6.31 7.87 -15.36
N SER A 169 -5.40 8.74 -15.78
CA SER A 169 -5.55 10.20 -15.68
C SER A 169 -6.74 10.72 -16.50
N SER A 170 -6.97 10.15 -17.68
CA SER A 170 -8.15 10.50 -18.51
C SER A 170 -9.48 10.10 -17.87
N LYS A 171 -9.48 9.07 -17.00
CA LYS A 171 -10.68 8.66 -16.24
C LYS A 171 -10.82 9.50 -14.97
N PHE A 172 -9.71 9.75 -14.27
CA PHE A 172 -9.65 10.56 -13.07
C PHE A 172 -10.15 11.98 -13.32
N SER A 173 -9.71 12.63 -14.41
CA SER A 173 -10.16 13.99 -14.78
C SER A 173 -11.66 14.15 -15.00
N LYS A 174 -12.41 13.05 -15.15
CA LYS A 174 -13.87 13.04 -15.29
C LYS A 174 -14.61 12.88 -13.95
N ILE A 175 -13.88 12.65 -12.86
CA ILE A 175 -14.43 12.56 -11.51
C ILE A 175 -14.55 13.98 -10.97
N LYS A 176 -15.76 14.41 -10.63
CA LYS A 176 -16.01 15.81 -10.21
C LYS A 176 -15.42 16.15 -8.85
N ASN A 177 -15.50 15.22 -7.89
CA ASN A 177 -15.02 15.39 -6.52
C ASN A 177 -14.26 14.12 -6.12
N PRO A 178 -13.01 13.96 -6.57
CA PRO A 178 -12.23 12.80 -6.16
C PRO A 178 -11.99 12.83 -4.65
N ASN A 179 -12.13 11.69 -3.99
CA ASN A 179 -11.77 11.56 -2.59
C ASN A 179 -10.25 11.41 -2.42
N GLU A 180 -9.76 11.61 -1.20
CA GLU A 180 -8.32 11.57 -0.87
C GLU A 180 -7.66 10.26 -1.30
N LYS A 181 -8.36 9.12 -1.21
CA LYS A 181 -7.84 7.82 -1.66
C LYS A 181 -7.62 7.78 -3.17
N MET A 182 -8.51 8.38 -3.95
CA MET A 182 -8.33 8.46 -5.41
C MET A 182 -7.16 9.36 -5.78
N ILE A 183 -7.01 10.51 -5.08
CA ILE A 183 -5.89 11.43 -5.27
C ILE A 183 -4.57 10.75 -4.90
N PHE A 184 -4.55 10.01 -3.79
CA PHE A 184 -3.38 9.23 -3.38
C PHE A 184 -2.99 8.15 -4.39
N ASP A 185 -3.98 7.42 -4.89
CA ASP A 185 -3.74 6.36 -5.88
C ASP A 185 -3.18 6.93 -7.20
N ILE A 186 -3.71 8.06 -7.69
CA ILE A 186 -3.19 8.69 -8.91
C ILE A 186 -1.79 9.26 -8.70
N ALA A 187 -1.49 9.82 -7.52
CA ALA A 187 -0.15 10.26 -7.15
C ALA A 187 0.86 9.11 -7.21
N ASN A 188 0.50 7.96 -6.63
CA ASN A 188 1.34 6.76 -6.68
C ASN A 188 1.53 6.23 -8.12
N PHE A 189 0.50 6.30 -8.97
CA PHE A 189 0.62 5.93 -10.37
C PHE A 189 1.62 6.83 -11.11
N TYR A 190 1.55 8.16 -10.92
CA TYR A 190 2.52 9.09 -11.48
C TYR A 190 3.93 8.84 -10.95
N LYS A 191 4.09 8.61 -9.64
CA LYS A 191 5.39 8.28 -9.05
C LYS A 191 5.99 7.01 -9.69
N ASN A 192 5.19 5.95 -9.85
CA ASN A 192 5.64 4.68 -10.43
C ASN A 192 5.97 4.80 -11.93
N SER A 193 5.31 5.72 -12.64
CA SER A 193 5.66 6.08 -14.03
C SER A 193 6.83 7.08 -14.14
N LYS A 194 7.50 7.38 -13.01
CA LYS A 194 8.62 8.34 -12.90
C LYS A 194 8.24 9.78 -13.24
N ASN A 195 6.95 10.12 -13.29
CA ASN A 195 6.48 11.50 -13.42
C ASN A 195 6.35 12.12 -12.02
N TYR A 196 7.52 12.46 -11.47
CA TYR A 196 7.62 12.91 -10.08
C TYR A 196 6.99 14.27 -9.84
N GLU A 197 7.01 15.17 -10.83
CA GLU A 197 6.38 16.49 -10.76
C GLU A 197 4.88 16.35 -10.49
N LYS A 198 4.19 15.50 -11.27
CA LYS A 198 2.76 15.25 -11.09
C LYS A 198 2.46 14.52 -9.77
N ALA A 199 3.30 13.58 -9.39
CA ALA A 199 3.17 12.92 -8.09
C ALA A 199 3.24 13.92 -6.94
N ILE A 200 4.20 14.86 -6.98
CA ILE A 200 4.36 15.92 -5.98
C ILE A 200 3.13 16.84 -5.92
N GLU A 201 2.56 17.23 -7.07
CA GLU A 201 1.34 18.04 -7.11
C GLU A 201 0.21 17.37 -6.29
N TYR A 202 -0.09 16.10 -6.57
CA TYR A 202 -1.16 15.37 -5.90
C TYR A 202 -0.86 15.04 -4.43
N TYR A 203 0.39 14.68 -4.08
CA TYR A 203 0.76 14.51 -2.67
C TYR A 203 0.61 15.83 -1.90
N THR A 204 0.98 16.96 -2.51
CA THR A 204 0.84 18.28 -1.89
C THR A 204 -0.61 18.65 -1.64
N GLU A 205 -1.52 18.32 -2.58
CA GLU A 205 -2.96 18.52 -2.42
C GLU A 205 -3.47 17.80 -1.17
N ILE A 206 -3.14 16.51 -0.99
CA ILE A 206 -3.57 15.74 0.19
C ILE A 206 -2.93 16.27 1.47
N ILE A 207 -1.60 16.48 1.47
CA ILE A 207 -0.86 16.94 2.65
C ILE A 207 -1.41 18.26 3.17
N SER A 208 -1.85 19.17 2.28
CA SER A 208 -2.39 20.47 2.65
C SER A 208 -3.77 20.39 3.31
N SER A 209 -4.52 19.30 3.11
CA SER A 209 -5.84 19.09 3.72
C SER A 209 -5.79 18.34 5.06
N LEU A 210 -4.64 17.73 5.41
CA LEU A 210 -4.49 16.91 6.60
C LEU A 210 -3.98 17.69 7.79
N ASP A 211 -4.46 17.30 8.99
CA ASP A 211 -3.91 17.76 10.26
C ASP A 211 -2.46 17.27 10.44
N ASP A 212 -1.63 18.10 11.07
CA ASP A 212 -0.20 17.79 11.32
C ASP A 212 0.02 16.63 12.28
N SER A 213 -0.98 16.29 13.09
CA SER A 213 -0.90 15.19 14.07
C SER A 213 -1.17 13.81 13.47
N LEU A 214 -1.64 13.73 12.23
CA LEU A 214 -2.02 12.45 11.62
C LEU A 214 -0.80 11.68 11.13
N GLU A 215 -0.68 10.42 11.57
CA GLU A 215 0.42 9.52 11.18
C GLU A 215 0.51 9.31 9.67
N ILE A 216 -0.65 9.26 8.98
CA ILE A 216 -0.69 9.15 7.52
C ILE A 216 0.06 10.28 6.80
N LYS A 217 0.13 11.46 7.41
CA LYS A 217 0.90 12.58 6.86
C LYS A 217 2.40 12.27 6.79
N SER A 218 2.92 11.47 7.72
CA SER A 218 4.31 10.99 7.68
C SER A 218 4.59 10.18 6.42
N ASP A 219 3.73 9.21 6.06
CA ASP A 219 3.88 8.42 4.82
C ASP A 219 3.79 9.28 3.55
N LEU A 220 2.86 10.25 3.51
CA LEU A 220 2.75 11.16 2.37
C LEU A 220 3.98 12.05 2.20
N LEU A 221 4.53 12.58 3.29
CA LEU A 221 5.77 13.35 3.29
C LEU A 221 6.95 12.50 2.84
N TYR A 222 7.06 11.25 3.30
CA TYR A 222 8.06 10.30 2.82
C TYR A 222 8.00 10.10 1.30
N ARG A 223 6.78 9.87 0.75
CA ARG A 223 6.59 9.67 -0.69
C ARG A 223 6.89 10.92 -1.51
N ARG A 224 6.49 12.10 -1.02
CA ARG A 224 6.76 13.38 -1.67
C ARG A 224 8.25 13.72 -1.58
N GLY A 225 8.87 13.53 -0.43
CA GLY A 225 10.30 13.71 -0.22
C GLY A 225 11.14 12.83 -1.15
N GLY A 226 10.77 11.54 -1.28
CA GLY A 226 11.39 10.65 -2.25
C GLY A 226 11.20 11.11 -3.70
N SER A 227 10.05 11.72 -4.03
CA SER A 227 9.81 12.27 -5.38
C SER A 227 10.66 13.52 -5.63
N TYR A 228 10.85 14.40 -4.64
CA TYR A 228 11.77 15.53 -4.72
C TYR A 228 13.22 15.08 -4.89
N GLU A 229 13.64 14.05 -4.17
CA GLU A 229 14.98 13.47 -4.27
C GLU A 229 15.26 13.01 -5.71
N ARG A 230 14.32 12.28 -6.32
CA ARG A 230 14.42 11.81 -7.71
C ARG A 230 14.50 12.93 -8.75
N LEU A 231 14.01 14.12 -8.44
CA LEU A 231 14.16 15.34 -9.25
C LEU A 231 15.43 16.12 -8.94
N GLY A 232 16.23 15.70 -7.95
CA GLY A 232 17.43 16.41 -7.49
C GLY A 232 17.13 17.64 -6.61
N ASP A 233 15.87 17.85 -6.19
CA ASP A 233 15.51 18.90 -5.22
C ASP A 233 15.76 18.40 -3.78
N TYR A 234 17.03 18.21 -3.47
CA TYR A 234 17.46 17.64 -2.20
C TYR A 234 17.07 18.47 -0.98
N GLN A 235 16.93 19.79 -1.15
CA GLN A 235 16.50 20.63 -0.04
C GLN A 235 15.07 20.26 0.39
N LYS A 236 14.13 20.24 -0.56
CA LYS A 236 12.74 19.88 -0.25
C LYS A 236 12.60 18.40 0.16
N ALA A 237 13.40 17.52 -0.43
CA ALA A 237 13.46 16.12 -0.01
C ALA A 237 13.83 16.00 1.48
N ASP A 238 14.91 16.65 1.89
CA ASP A 238 15.37 16.66 3.28
C ASP A 238 14.35 17.30 4.24
N GLU A 239 13.67 18.37 3.83
CA GLU A 239 12.61 19.03 4.61
C GLU A 239 11.44 18.06 4.87
N ASP A 240 10.92 17.40 3.82
CA ASP A 240 9.82 16.47 3.92
C ASP A 240 10.18 15.22 4.74
N LEU A 241 11.35 14.62 4.49
CA LEU A 241 11.80 13.42 5.21
C LEU A 241 12.05 13.70 6.70
N LYS A 242 12.65 14.85 7.04
CA LYS A 242 12.81 15.27 8.42
C LYS A 242 11.47 15.56 9.10
N TYR A 243 10.51 16.13 8.36
CA TYR A 243 9.19 16.38 8.93
C TYR A 243 8.42 15.07 9.14
N SER A 244 8.56 14.11 8.22
CA SER A 244 8.07 12.73 8.40
C SER A 244 8.62 12.12 9.70
N LEU A 245 9.93 12.20 9.94
CA LEU A 245 10.57 11.71 11.18
C LEU A 245 10.19 12.50 12.43
N LYS A 246 9.75 13.77 12.29
CA LYS A 246 9.21 14.52 13.43
C LYS A 246 7.84 13.97 13.86
N ILE A 247 7.03 13.49 12.93
CA ILE A 247 5.73 12.86 13.21
C ILE A 247 5.95 11.42 13.71
N ASN A 248 6.77 10.64 13.02
CA ASN A 248 7.09 9.25 13.37
C ASN A 248 8.61 9.06 13.48
N PRO A 249 9.21 9.27 14.67
CA PRO A 249 10.66 9.24 14.87
C PRO A 249 11.30 7.85 14.70
N ASP A 250 10.51 6.79 14.78
CA ASP A 250 10.97 5.40 14.72
C ASP A 250 10.59 4.71 13.41
N ASP A 251 10.30 5.49 12.36
CA ASP A 251 10.13 4.93 11.02
C ASP A 251 11.47 4.51 10.43
N ALA A 252 11.74 3.21 10.47
CA ALA A 252 13.00 2.64 10.00
C ALA A 252 13.24 2.89 8.50
N TYR A 253 12.17 2.94 7.68
CA TYR A 253 12.31 3.17 6.24
C TYR A 253 12.64 4.62 5.92
N VAL A 254 12.02 5.57 6.62
CA VAL A 254 12.34 7.00 6.45
C VAL A 254 13.75 7.31 6.96
N LEU A 255 14.14 6.75 8.12
CA LEU A 255 15.50 6.86 8.64
C LEU A 255 16.53 6.34 7.63
N ASN A 256 16.28 5.14 7.09
CA ASN A 256 17.14 4.52 6.10
C ASN A 256 17.24 5.36 4.81
N TYR A 257 16.11 5.80 4.28
CA TYR A 257 16.07 6.55 3.03
C TYR A 257 16.79 7.90 3.13
N LEU A 258 16.52 8.66 4.19
CA LEU A 258 17.18 9.96 4.41
C LEU A 258 18.69 9.81 4.60
N ALA A 259 19.09 8.84 5.41
CA ALA A 259 20.49 8.56 5.69
C ALA A 259 21.25 8.12 4.42
N TYR A 260 20.69 7.18 3.66
CA TYR A 260 21.27 6.71 2.40
C TYR A 260 21.42 7.85 1.39
N SER A 261 20.37 8.68 1.21
CA SER A 261 20.42 9.87 0.35
C SER A 261 21.50 10.88 0.79
N TRP A 262 21.77 11.00 2.09
CA TRP A 262 22.86 11.86 2.56
C TRP A 262 24.23 11.27 2.28
N LEU A 263 24.41 9.98 2.45
CA LEU A 263 25.67 9.29 2.17
C LEU A 263 26.05 9.37 0.68
N GLU A 264 25.08 9.15 -0.22
CA GLU A 264 25.31 9.28 -1.67
C GLU A 264 25.75 10.69 -2.10
N ARG A 265 25.51 11.69 -1.26
CA ARG A 265 25.87 13.10 -1.50
C ARG A 265 27.09 13.57 -0.68
N ASP A 266 27.79 12.69 0.02
CA ASP A 266 28.84 13.04 0.98
C ASP A 266 28.38 14.10 2.01
N TYR A 267 27.11 14.04 2.42
CA TYR A 267 26.50 15.03 3.30
C TYR A 267 26.18 14.41 4.65
N LYS A 268 26.60 15.06 5.74
CA LYS A 268 26.25 14.67 7.11
C LYS A 268 26.48 13.18 7.44
N ILE A 269 27.63 12.66 7.05
CA ILE A 269 27.99 11.23 7.12
C ILE A 269 27.78 10.66 8.54
N GLU A 270 28.22 11.40 9.58
CA GLU A 270 28.07 10.95 10.96
C GLU A 270 26.60 10.82 11.39
N GLU A 271 25.76 11.84 11.08
CA GLU A 271 24.35 11.81 11.38
C GLU A 271 23.64 10.69 10.57
N ALA A 272 24.03 10.46 9.32
CA ALA A 272 23.50 9.39 8.47
C ALA A 272 23.82 8.01 9.05
N MET A 273 25.06 7.79 9.53
CA MET A 273 25.45 6.54 10.19
C MET A 273 24.61 6.26 11.45
N GLU A 274 24.33 7.28 12.26
CA GLU A 274 23.50 7.11 13.46
C GLU A 274 22.05 6.76 13.10
N MET A 275 21.49 7.39 12.05
CA MET A 275 20.15 7.05 11.54
C MET A 275 20.10 5.61 11.01
N LEU A 276 21.11 5.15 10.27
CA LEU A 276 21.17 3.75 9.78
C LEU A 276 21.32 2.74 10.91
N LYS A 277 22.12 3.02 11.92
CA LYS A 277 22.23 2.16 13.11
C LYS A 277 20.87 2.05 13.81
N LYS A 278 20.14 3.17 13.93
CA LYS A 278 18.79 3.17 14.51
C LYS A 278 17.81 2.38 13.64
N ALA A 279 17.80 2.58 12.33
CA ALA A 279 16.96 1.84 11.40
C ALA A 279 17.22 0.32 11.48
N TYR A 280 18.50 -0.07 11.51
CA TYR A 280 18.88 -1.46 11.66
C TYR A 280 18.48 -2.06 13.02
N ALA A 281 18.60 -1.30 14.12
CA ALA A 281 18.13 -1.75 15.42
C ALA A 281 16.61 -2.01 15.44
N LEU A 282 15.85 -1.21 14.72
CA LEU A 282 14.38 -1.36 14.58
C LEU A 282 14.00 -2.54 13.66
N ARG A 283 14.77 -2.81 12.59
CA ARG A 283 14.49 -3.82 11.58
C ARG A 283 15.73 -4.55 11.08
N SER A 284 16.38 -5.29 11.98
CA SER A 284 17.66 -5.97 11.71
C SER A 284 17.58 -7.10 10.65
N ASN A 285 16.37 -7.58 10.29
CA ASN A 285 16.17 -8.61 9.28
C ASN A 285 15.58 -8.05 7.96
N ASP A 286 15.51 -6.72 7.82
CA ASP A 286 15.17 -6.11 6.56
C ASP A 286 16.42 -6.08 5.66
N PRO A 287 16.39 -6.69 4.46
CA PRO A 287 17.57 -6.79 3.60
C PRO A 287 18.04 -5.42 3.08
N TYR A 288 17.11 -4.50 2.76
CA TYR A 288 17.46 -3.17 2.25
C TYR A 288 18.12 -2.30 3.31
N ILE A 289 17.62 -2.34 4.56
CA ILE A 289 18.25 -1.62 5.68
C ILE A 289 19.60 -2.24 6.02
N THR A 290 19.71 -3.57 5.93
CA THR A 290 20.96 -4.29 6.17
C THR A 290 22.00 -3.96 5.10
N ASP A 291 21.61 -3.88 3.84
CA ASP A 291 22.45 -3.43 2.74
C ASP A 291 22.92 -1.98 2.93
N SER A 292 21.99 -1.07 3.21
CA SER A 292 22.29 0.36 3.36
C SER A 292 23.32 0.63 4.46
N ILE A 293 23.21 -0.03 5.62
CA ILE A 293 24.23 0.13 6.70
C ILE A 293 25.57 -0.49 6.30
N GLY A 294 25.58 -1.59 5.56
CA GLY A 294 26.80 -2.20 5.04
C GLY A 294 27.49 -1.28 4.02
N TRP A 295 26.71 -0.70 3.10
CA TRP A 295 27.22 0.28 2.13
C TRP A 295 27.76 1.53 2.81
N ALA A 296 27.10 2.01 3.86
CA ALA A 296 27.59 3.13 4.66
C ALA A 296 28.97 2.85 5.25
N TYR A 297 29.21 1.63 5.80
CA TYR A 297 30.54 1.23 6.26
C TYR A 297 31.58 1.16 5.14
N TYR A 298 31.16 0.74 3.93
CA TYR A 298 32.05 0.76 2.76
C TYR A 298 32.49 2.18 2.39
N LEU A 299 31.54 3.14 2.36
CA LEU A 299 31.83 4.53 2.03
C LEU A 299 32.79 5.21 3.03
N ILE A 300 32.77 4.82 4.30
CA ILE A 300 33.74 5.30 5.29
C ILE A 300 34.98 4.39 5.40
N GLU A 301 35.24 3.55 4.40
CA GLU A 301 36.40 2.68 4.26
C GLU A 301 36.56 1.60 5.36
N ASN A 302 35.49 1.32 6.12
CA ASN A 302 35.48 0.23 7.09
C ASN A 302 34.98 -1.07 6.44
N TYR A 303 35.79 -1.65 5.56
CA TYR A 303 35.42 -2.79 4.71
C TYR A 303 35.12 -4.07 5.52
N ILE A 304 35.69 -4.23 6.72
CA ILE A 304 35.44 -5.40 7.58
C ILE A 304 34.02 -5.38 8.12
N GLU A 305 33.57 -4.23 8.66
CA GLU A 305 32.17 -4.11 9.09
C GLU A 305 31.21 -4.11 7.89
N ALA A 306 31.60 -3.49 6.78
CA ALA A 306 30.82 -3.52 5.54
C ALA A 306 30.53 -4.98 5.11
N GLU A 307 31.56 -5.84 5.04
CA GLU A 307 31.40 -7.27 4.66
C GLU A 307 30.37 -7.98 5.56
N LYS A 308 30.43 -7.74 6.85
CA LYS A 308 29.55 -8.38 7.84
C LYS A 308 28.07 -8.10 7.55
N TYR A 309 27.71 -6.84 7.25
CA TYR A 309 26.33 -6.45 6.97
C TYR A 309 25.91 -6.85 5.56
N ILE A 310 26.72 -6.59 4.55
CA ILE A 310 26.37 -6.93 3.17
C ILE A 310 26.24 -8.43 2.97
N LYS A 311 27.11 -9.25 3.56
CA LYS A 311 26.98 -10.71 3.53
C LYS A 311 25.62 -11.15 4.09
N LYS A 312 25.17 -10.54 5.21
CA LYS A 312 23.84 -10.81 5.76
C LYS A 312 22.72 -10.34 4.81
N ALA A 313 22.87 -9.20 4.13
CA ALA A 313 21.91 -8.75 3.14
C ALA A 313 21.81 -9.72 1.96
N VAL A 314 22.93 -10.25 1.44
CA VAL A 314 22.95 -11.30 0.40
C VAL A 314 22.25 -12.57 0.88
N GLU A 315 22.46 -12.99 2.14
CA GLU A 315 21.75 -14.15 2.70
C GLU A 315 20.25 -13.97 2.78
N LEU A 316 19.79 -12.73 3.05
CA LEU A 316 18.36 -12.37 3.09
C LEU A 316 17.74 -12.19 1.71
N MET A 317 18.52 -11.74 0.73
CA MET A 317 18.04 -11.44 -0.63
C MET A 317 19.09 -11.82 -1.69
N PRO A 318 19.30 -13.12 -1.92
CA PRO A 318 20.42 -13.63 -2.74
C PRO A 318 20.31 -13.29 -4.24
N GLU A 319 19.13 -12.97 -4.73
CA GLU A 319 18.89 -12.67 -6.16
C GLU A 319 18.91 -11.18 -6.47
N ASP A 320 19.07 -10.30 -5.48
CA ASP A 320 19.10 -8.86 -5.72
C ASP A 320 20.44 -8.43 -6.36
N PRO A 321 20.40 -7.81 -7.56
CA PRO A 321 21.63 -7.45 -8.27
C PRO A 321 22.42 -6.35 -7.56
N THR A 322 21.75 -5.39 -6.89
CA THR A 322 22.42 -4.27 -6.21
C THR A 322 23.18 -4.77 -4.97
N VAL A 323 22.55 -5.62 -4.17
CA VAL A 323 23.18 -6.20 -2.97
C VAL A 323 24.39 -7.05 -3.36
N ASN A 324 24.28 -7.82 -4.44
CA ASN A 324 25.41 -8.63 -4.96
C ASN A 324 26.54 -7.76 -5.52
N ASP A 325 26.23 -6.64 -6.17
CA ASP A 325 27.22 -5.67 -6.66
C ASP A 325 27.98 -5.02 -5.50
N HIS A 326 27.27 -4.54 -4.49
CA HIS A 326 27.89 -4.02 -3.27
C HIS A 326 28.79 -5.06 -2.59
N TYR A 327 28.38 -6.34 -2.57
CA TYR A 327 29.24 -7.39 -1.99
C TYR A 327 30.49 -7.61 -2.81
N GLY A 328 30.40 -7.59 -4.12
CA GLY A 328 31.53 -7.68 -5.03
C GLY A 328 32.54 -6.55 -4.81
N ASP A 329 32.06 -5.32 -4.69
CA ASP A 329 32.91 -4.14 -4.42
C ASP A 329 33.66 -4.24 -3.10
N ILE A 330 32.99 -4.74 -2.05
CA ILE A 330 33.64 -4.94 -0.73
C ILE A 330 34.69 -6.02 -0.80
N LEU A 331 34.39 -7.17 -1.44
CA LEU A 331 35.37 -8.25 -1.61
C LEU A 331 36.59 -7.78 -2.40
N TRP A 332 36.37 -6.99 -3.43
CA TRP A 332 37.47 -6.37 -4.21
C TRP A 332 38.37 -5.50 -3.33
N LYS A 333 37.78 -4.68 -2.45
CA LYS A 333 38.55 -3.83 -1.52
C LYS A 333 39.30 -4.64 -0.45
N LEU A 334 38.87 -5.86 -0.19
CA LEU A 334 39.49 -6.80 0.74
C LEU A 334 40.49 -7.77 0.04
N ASP A 335 40.83 -7.53 -1.23
CA ASP A 335 41.69 -8.41 -2.07
C ASP A 335 41.17 -9.87 -2.17
N ARG A 336 39.86 -10.04 -2.32
CA ARG A 336 39.17 -11.34 -2.33
C ARG A 336 38.29 -11.54 -3.55
#